data_a9d87dd1e9fd3a6f5b51ca069e5a040e
#
_entry.id   a9d87dd1e9fd3a6f5b51ca069e5a040e
#
_cell.length_a   1.000
_cell.length_b   1.000
_cell.length_c   1.000
_cell.angle_alpha   90.00
_cell.angle_beta   90.00
_cell.angle_gamma   90.00
#
_symmetry.space_group_name_H-M   'P 1'
#
loop_
_entity.id
_entity.type
_entity.pdbx_description
1 polymer ?
#
loop_
_entity_poly.entity_id
_entity_poly.type
_entity_poly.pdbx_seq_one_letter_code
_entity_poly.pdbx_strand_id
1 'polypeptide(L)'
;VDVAAFRALEPLCWRAPSAHNTQPWRLRYEPGQIRVGWDPAYTLPAADPTGRDLCLSLGAFVETCLIVAADAGLPMEYVADHDDPWVGRFRSAPSRYPTPFRTTEVWDRRTHRGGFVGGPDSDALAAVDAV
;
A
#
# COMPACT_ATOMS: atom_id res chain seq x y z
N VAL A 1 -12.18 9.40 8.89
CA VAL A 1 -11.63 9.73 7.57
C VAL A 1 -12.74 10.29 6.67
N ASP A 2 -12.40 11.27 5.84
CA ASP A 2 -13.31 11.72 4.78
C ASP A 2 -13.37 10.66 3.68
N VAL A 3 -14.41 9.84 3.75
CA VAL A 3 -14.63 8.71 2.84
C VAL A 3 -14.84 9.18 1.39
N ALA A 4 -15.54 10.31 1.20
CA ALA A 4 -15.83 10.81 -0.14
C ALA A 4 -14.56 11.35 -0.81
N ALA A 5 -13.75 12.11 -0.07
CA ALA A 5 -12.48 12.63 -0.55
C ALA A 5 -11.50 11.48 -0.87
N PHE A 6 -11.40 10.47 0.01
CA PHE A 6 -10.52 9.32 -0.26
C PHE A 6 -10.98 8.51 -1.49
N ARG A 7 -12.28 8.31 -1.67
CA ARG A 7 -12.81 7.59 -2.84
C ARG A 7 -12.43 8.24 -4.17
N ALA A 8 -12.29 9.56 -4.21
CA ALA A 8 -11.81 10.26 -5.39
C ALA A 8 -10.31 9.98 -5.70
N LEU A 9 -9.54 9.58 -4.69
CA LEU A 9 -8.12 9.24 -4.80
C LEU A 9 -7.87 7.74 -5.07
N GLU A 10 -8.86 6.89 -4.88
CA GLU A 10 -8.74 5.44 -5.01
C GLU A 10 -8.07 5.00 -6.32
N PRO A 11 -8.35 5.58 -7.52
CA PRO A 11 -7.67 5.18 -8.74
C PRO A 11 -6.14 5.34 -8.71
N LEU A 12 -5.61 6.27 -7.92
CA LEU A 12 -4.17 6.44 -7.71
C LEU A 12 -3.61 5.35 -6.78
N CYS A 13 -4.38 4.95 -5.77
CA CYS A 13 -4.01 3.88 -4.85
C CYS A 13 -3.85 2.53 -5.56
N TRP A 14 -4.64 2.29 -6.63
CA TRP A 14 -4.57 1.07 -7.44
C TRP A 14 -3.27 0.92 -8.23
N ARG A 15 -2.40 1.92 -8.21
CA ARG A 15 -1.05 1.83 -8.77
C ARG A 15 -0.04 1.15 -7.85
N ALA A 16 -0.44 0.74 -6.66
CA ALA A 16 0.39 -0.05 -5.76
C ALA A 16 0.92 -1.30 -6.46
N PRO A 17 2.16 -1.74 -6.18
CA PRO A 17 2.67 -3.00 -6.71
C PRO A 17 1.99 -4.19 -6.03
N SER A 18 1.82 -5.28 -6.77
CA SER A 18 1.40 -6.56 -6.23
C SER A 18 2.05 -7.72 -6.97
N ALA A 19 2.14 -8.87 -6.33
CA ALA A 19 2.66 -10.08 -6.94
C ALA A 19 1.85 -10.40 -8.22
N HIS A 20 2.56 -10.60 -9.33
CA HIS A 20 1.96 -10.81 -10.66
C HIS A 20 0.89 -9.78 -11.08
N ASN A 21 0.87 -8.61 -10.42
CA ASN A 21 -0.14 -7.56 -10.60
C ASN A 21 -1.58 -8.06 -10.36
N THR A 22 -1.76 -8.97 -9.42
CA THR A 22 -3.08 -9.53 -9.08
C THR A 22 -4.01 -8.53 -8.43
N GLN A 23 -3.47 -7.48 -7.80
CA GLN A 23 -4.24 -6.43 -7.13
C GLN A 23 -5.29 -7.01 -6.15
N PRO A 24 -4.87 -7.80 -5.17
CA PRO A 24 -5.77 -8.61 -4.35
C PRO A 24 -6.53 -7.81 -3.30
N TRP A 25 -6.26 -6.52 -3.17
CA TRP A 25 -6.85 -5.68 -2.14
C TRP A 25 -8.34 -5.44 -2.36
N ARG A 26 -9.05 -5.28 -1.26
CA ARG A 26 -10.47 -4.98 -1.19
C ARG A 26 -10.71 -3.87 -0.19
N LEU A 27 -11.49 -2.88 -0.58
CA LEU A 27 -11.90 -1.79 0.30
C LEU A 27 -13.38 -1.93 0.64
N ARG A 28 -13.72 -1.67 1.90
CA ARG A 28 -15.10 -1.52 2.35
C ARG A 28 -15.25 -0.18 3.07
N TYR A 29 -16.08 0.65 2.50
CA TYR A 29 -16.34 1.99 2.99
C TYR A 29 -17.43 1.95 4.06
N GLU A 30 -17.11 2.47 5.24
CA GLU A 30 -17.99 2.53 6.40
C GLU A 30 -18.00 3.96 6.96
N PRO A 31 -19.01 4.37 7.74
CA PRO A 31 -19.01 5.68 8.38
C PRO A 31 -17.74 5.89 9.24
N GLY A 32 -16.92 6.87 8.86
CA GLY A 32 -15.72 7.26 9.59
C GLY A 32 -14.49 6.35 9.43
N GLN A 33 -14.58 5.28 8.67
CA GLN A 33 -13.45 4.38 8.41
C GLN A 33 -13.54 3.68 7.05
N ILE A 34 -12.40 3.15 6.59
CA ILE A 34 -12.33 2.36 5.37
C ILE A 34 -11.60 1.07 5.71
N ARG A 35 -12.28 -0.06 5.69
CA ARG A 35 -11.66 -1.36 5.93
C ARG A 35 -10.84 -1.78 4.73
N VAL A 36 -9.65 -2.33 5.00
CA VAL A 36 -8.74 -2.91 4.02
C VAL A 36 -8.71 -4.41 4.22
N GLY A 37 -8.87 -5.14 3.16
CA GLY A 37 -8.82 -6.59 3.15
C GLY A 37 -8.38 -7.13 1.80
N TRP A 38 -8.60 -8.40 1.58
CA TRP A 38 -8.23 -9.09 0.36
C TRP A 38 -9.37 -9.96 -0.17
N ASP A 39 -9.31 -10.26 -1.46
CA ASP A 39 -10.26 -11.11 -2.15
C ASP A 39 -9.58 -12.44 -2.51
N PRO A 40 -10.09 -13.59 -2.03
CA PRO A 40 -9.52 -14.91 -2.34
C PRO A 40 -9.40 -15.21 -3.83
N ALA A 41 -10.25 -14.63 -4.66
CA ALA A 41 -10.24 -14.84 -6.10
C ALA A 41 -8.97 -14.28 -6.79
N TYR A 42 -8.26 -13.35 -6.13
CA TYR A 42 -7.06 -12.70 -6.65
C TYR A 42 -5.78 -13.13 -5.93
N THR A 43 -5.82 -14.24 -5.20
CA THR A 43 -4.64 -14.84 -4.56
C THR A 43 -3.93 -15.81 -5.49
N LEU A 44 -2.71 -16.20 -5.13
CA LEU A 44 -1.84 -17.08 -5.92
C LEU A 44 -1.48 -18.35 -5.13
N PRO A 45 -2.44 -19.23 -4.81
CA PRO A 45 -2.20 -20.34 -3.87
C PRO A 45 -1.09 -21.30 -4.30
N ALA A 46 -0.83 -21.43 -5.60
CA ALA A 46 0.25 -22.28 -6.11
C ALA A 46 1.62 -21.57 -6.08
N ALA A 47 1.66 -20.25 -6.29
CA ALA A 47 2.90 -19.46 -6.33
C ALA A 47 3.26 -18.85 -4.96
N ASP A 48 2.26 -18.60 -4.13
CA ASP A 48 2.38 -18.02 -2.79
C ASP A 48 1.59 -18.85 -1.76
N PRO A 49 2.02 -20.10 -1.50
CA PRO A 49 1.30 -21.01 -0.57
C PRO A 49 1.32 -20.53 0.88
N THR A 50 2.21 -19.62 1.24
CA THR A 50 2.32 -19.05 2.59
C THR A 50 1.58 -17.73 2.76
N GLY A 51 1.10 -17.12 1.67
CA GLY A 51 0.49 -15.79 1.67
C GLY A 51 1.47 -14.65 1.93
N ARG A 52 2.80 -14.91 1.85
CA ARG A 52 3.82 -13.88 2.06
C ARG A 52 3.71 -12.76 1.04
N ASP A 53 3.60 -13.09 -0.23
CA ASP A 53 3.53 -12.11 -1.32
C ASP A 53 2.18 -11.36 -1.30
N LEU A 54 1.11 -12.03 -0.84
CA LEU A 54 -0.16 -11.37 -0.53
C LEU A 54 0.02 -10.31 0.55
N CYS A 55 0.66 -10.65 1.67
CA CYS A 55 0.93 -9.69 2.75
C CYS A 55 1.77 -8.50 2.28
N LEU A 56 2.83 -8.74 1.50
CA LEU A 56 3.66 -7.68 0.92
C LEU A 56 2.85 -6.78 -0.03
N SER A 57 1.98 -7.36 -0.85
CA SER A 57 1.10 -6.62 -1.75
C SER A 57 0.12 -5.72 -0.99
N LEU A 58 -0.48 -6.24 0.08
CA LEU A 58 -1.39 -5.47 0.94
C LEU A 58 -0.66 -4.35 1.68
N GLY A 59 0.54 -4.59 2.18
CA GLY A 59 1.38 -3.57 2.82
C GLY A 59 1.74 -2.45 1.84
N ALA A 60 2.16 -2.80 0.62
CA ALA A 60 2.46 -1.83 -0.44
C ALA A 60 1.21 -1.00 -0.83
N PHE A 61 0.03 -1.62 -0.84
CA PHE A 61 -1.23 -0.92 -1.09
C PHE A 61 -1.57 0.07 0.03
N VAL A 62 -1.44 -0.35 1.28
CA VAL A 62 -1.68 0.50 2.45
C VAL A 62 -0.75 1.71 2.42
N GLU A 63 0.55 1.50 2.22
CA GLU A 63 1.54 2.58 2.12
C GLU A 63 1.20 3.54 0.98
N THR A 64 0.85 3.02 -0.20
CA THR A 64 0.45 3.84 -1.35
C THR A 64 -0.77 4.71 -1.01
N CYS A 65 -1.78 4.15 -0.33
CA CYS A 65 -2.95 4.91 0.12
C CYS A 65 -2.58 6.05 1.08
N LEU A 66 -1.66 5.79 2.02
CA LEU A 66 -1.21 6.79 2.99
C LEU A 66 -0.43 7.93 2.31
N ILE A 67 0.46 7.60 1.35
CA ILE A 67 1.20 8.59 0.55
C ILE A 67 0.23 9.48 -0.24
N VAL A 68 -0.69 8.88 -0.98
CA VAL A 68 -1.67 9.61 -1.81
C VAL A 68 -2.58 10.49 -0.95
N ALA A 69 -3.04 9.98 0.19
CA ALA A 69 -3.86 10.75 1.13
C ALA A 69 -3.08 11.92 1.75
N ALA A 70 -1.83 11.69 2.15
CA ALA A 70 -0.98 12.74 2.72
C ALA A 70 -0.72 13.87 1.73
N ASP A 71 -0.42 13.54 0.47
CA ASP A 71 -0.20 14.52 -0.60
C ASP A 71 -1.46 15.32 -0.91
N ALA A 72 -2.64 14.67 -0.87
CA ALA A 72 -3.95 15.31 -1.00
C ALA A 72 -4.39 16.11 0.23
N GLY A 73 -3.62 16.10 1.30
CA GLY A 73 -3.94 16.82 2.53
C GLY A 73 -4.95 16.13 3.44
N LEU A 74 -5.23 14.85 3.24
CA LEU A 74 -6.14 14.07 4.07
C LEU A 74 -5.37 13.45 5.26
N PRO A 75 -5.66 13.86 6.52
CA PRO A 75 -5.04 13.27 7.69
C PRO A 75 -5.67 11.90 7.96
N MET A 76 -4.90 10.85 7.72
CA MET A 76 -5.36 9.50 7.98
C MET A 76 -4.21 8.59 8.41
N GLU A 77 -4.56 7.56 9.17
CA GLU A 77 -3.65 6.53 9.64
C GLU A 77 -4.22 5.15 9.35
N TYR A 78 -3.34 4.15 9.29
CA TYR A 78 -3.72 2.76 9.20
C TYR A 78 -3.61 2.09 10.57
N VAL A 79 -4.64 1.34 10.93
CA VAL A 79 -4.67 0.49 12.12
C VAL A 79 -4.84 -0.95 11.68
N ALA A 80 -3.85 -1.76 11.98
CA ALA A 80 -3.91 -3.21 11.70
C ALA A 80 -5.04 -3.86 12.51
N ASP A 81 -5.67 -4.84 11.90
CA ASP A 81 -6.74 -5.65 12.49
C ASP A 81 -6.59 -7.06 11.92
N HIS A 82 -6.98 -8.08 12.67
CA HIS A 82 -6.86 -9.48 12.26
C HIS A 82 -8.24 -10.15 12.27
N ASP A 83 -9.11 -9.68 11.38
CA ASP A 83 -10.47 -10.18 11.19
C ASP A 83 -10.63 -10.62 9.73
N ASP A 84 -9.98 -11.74 9.40
CA ASP A 84 -9.89 -12.31 8.04
C ASP A 84 -11.26 -12.29 7.30
N PRO A 85 -11.32 -11.80 6.06
CA PRO A 85 -10.23 -11.37 5.16
C PRO A 85 -9.80 -9.90 5.35
N TRP A 86 -10.16 -9.24 6.43
CA TRP A 86 -9.82 -7.86 6.74
C TRP A 86 -8.51 -7.82 7.52
N VAL A 87 -7.55 -7.02 7.05
CA VAL A 87 -6.22 -6.88 7.66
C VAL A 87 -6.05 -5.58 8.42
N GLY A 88 -7.01 -4.67 8.30
CA GLY A 88 -7.00 -3.41 9.01
C GLY A 88 -7.97 -2.39 8.45
N ARG A 89 -7.79 -1.15 8.88
CA ARG A 89 -8.64 -0.03 8.47
C ARG A 89 -7.89 1.29 8.46
N PHE A 90 -8.28 2.17 7.57
CA PHE A 90 -7.94 3.58 7.61
C PHE A 90 -8.97 4.33 8.46
N ARG A 91 -8.47 5.26 9.29
CA ARG A 91 -9.28 6.18 10.09
C ARG A 91 -8.67 7.58 10.08
N SER A 92 -9.41 8.58 10.58
CA SER A 92 -8.86 9.92 10.74
C SER A 92 -7.69 9.92 11.71
N ALA A 93 -6.69 10.72 11.39
CA ALA A 93 -5.54 10.99 12.23
C ALA A 93 -5.50 12.48 12.63
N PRO A 94 -4.78 12.86 13.69
CA PRO A 94 -4.61 14.26 14.07
C PRO A 94 -3.74 15.05 13.10
N SER A 95 -2.88 14.37 12.32
CA SER A 95 -1.98 14.97 11.33
C SER A 95 -1.89 14.09 10.10
N ARG A 96 -1.33 14.66 9.02
CA ARG A 96 -1.03 13.88 7.80
C ARG A 96 0.01 12.82 8.09
N TYR A 97 -0.07 11.73 7.36
CA TYR A 97 0.94 10.67 7.39
C TYR A 97 2.34 11.26 7.04
N PRO A 98 3.35 11.03 7.90
CA PRO A 98 4.69 11.56 7.69
C PRO A 98 5.40 10.74 6.59
N THR A 99 5.49 11.32 5.41
CA THR A 99 6.16 10.69 4.26
C THR A 99 6.86 11.76 3.42
N PRO A 100 8.06 11.49 2.90
CA PRO A 100 8.72 12.36 1.92
C PRO A 100 8.14 12.18 0.50
N PHE A 101 7.38 11.11 0.27
CA PHE A 101 6.86 10.75 -1.04
C PHE A 101 5.56 11.51 -1.37
N ARG A 102 5.31 11.64 -2.67
CA ARG A 102 4.14 12.29 -3.25
C ARG A 102 3.44 11.40 -4.26
N THR A 103 2.29 11.81 -4.70
CA THR A 103 1.50 11.13 -5.74
C THR A 103 2.28 11.00 -7.06
N THR A 104 3.21 11.92 -7.36
CA THR A 104 4.06 11.86 -8.54
C THR A 104 4.94 10.61 -8.55
N GLU A 105 5.57 10.27 -7.40
CA GLU A 105 6.39 9.06 -7.30
C GLU A 105 5.53 7.79 -7.41
N VAL A 106 4.32 7.81 -6.87
CA VAL A 106 3.36 6.70 -7.04
C VAL A 106 3.02 6.53 -8.52
N TRP A 107 2.80 7.64 -9.23
CA TRP A 107 2.50 7.63 -10.66
C TRP A 107 3.67 7.15 -11.50
N ASP A 108 4.88 7.59 -11.21
CA ASP A 108 6.09 7.31 -11.98
C ASP A 108 6.75 5.97 -11.62
N ARG A 109 6.33 5.37 -10.50
CA ARG A 109 6.86 4.06 -10.07
C ARG A 109 6.77 3.03 -11.19
N ARG A 110 7.87 2.32 -11.39
CA ARG A 110 7.98 1.20 -12.34
C ARG A 110 8.63 0.00 -11.65
N THR A 111 8.24 -1.19 -12.06
CA THR A 111 8.94 -2.42 -11.71
C THR A 111 10.05 -2.64 -12.72
N HIS A 112 11.31 -2.64 -12.26
CA HIS A 112 12.43 -2.97 -13.12
C HIS A 112 12.37 -4.46 -13.50
N ARG A 113 12.51 -4.75 -14.79
CA ARG A 113 12.45 -6.12 -15.34
C ARG A 113 13.70 -6.48 -16.13
N GLY A 114 14.70 -5.62 -16.17
CA GLY A 114 15.99 -5.84 -16.82
C GLY A 114 17.01 -6.44 -15.89
N GLY A 115 18.19 -6.73 -16.40
CA GLY A 115 19.35 -7.10 -15.59
C GLY A 115 19.83 -5.91 -14.74
N PHE A 116 20.30 -6.19 -13.54
CA PHE A 116 20.96 -5.20 -12.71
C PHE A 116 22.43 -5.12 -13.13
N VAL A 117 22.96 -3.92 -13.29
CA VAL A 117 24.37 -3.66 -13.66
C VAL A 117 25.06 -3.03 -12.45
N GLY A 118 26.16 -3.66 -12.02
CA GLY A 118 26.91 -3.24 -10.83
C GLY A 118 26.44 -3.90 -9.54
N GLY A 119 27.21 -3.72 -8.48
CA GLY A 119 26.84 -4.13 -7.12
C GLY A 119 25.90 -3.11 -6.47
N PRO A 120 25.29 -3.46 -5.33
CA PRO A 120 24.52 -2.51 -4.55
C PRO A 120 25.43 -1.38 -4.04
N ASP A 121 24.89 -0.17 -4.01
CA ASP A 121 25.55 0.99 -3.42
C ASP A 121 25.78 0.75 -1.92
N SER A 122 27.03 0.87 -1.47
CA SER A 122 27.38 0.65 -0.06
C SER A 122 26.68 1.60 0.89
N ASP A 123 26.43 2.85 0.45
CA ASP A 123 25.77 3.86 1.27
C ASP A 123 24.27 3.57 1.38
N ALA A 124 23.64 3.06 0.29
CA ALA A 124 22.27 2.61 0.30
C ALA A 124 22.08 1.37 1.20
N LEU A 125 23.04 0.42 1.20
CA LEU A 125 23.01 -0.73 2.10
C LEU A 125 23.14 -0.31 3.57
N ALA A 126 24.07 0.59 3.88
CA ALA A 126 24.24 1.10 5.24
C ALA A 126 22.98 1.82 5.76
N ALA A 127 22.24 2.50 4.88
CA ALA A 127 20.97 3.14 5.25
C ALA A 127 19.86 2.12 5.58
N VAL A 128 19.87 0.95 4.94
CA VAL A 128 18.91 -0.14 5.22
C VAL A 128 19.27 -0.84 6.54
N ASP A 129 20.54 -1.05 6.82
CA ASP A 129 21.00 -1.71 8.07
C ASP A 129 20.82 -0.81 9.32
N ALA A 130 20.55 0.48 9.14
CA ALA A 130 20.36 1.45 10.23
C ALA A 130 18.89 1.57 10.71
N VAL A 131 17.95 0.82 10.11
CA VAL A 131 16.51 0.77 10.45
C VAL A 131 16.21 -0.46 11.28
#